data_6b14e5da4822e46cf9a2106d6d669617
#
_entry.id   6b14e5da4822e46cf9a2106d6d669617
#
_cell.length_a   1.000
_cell.length_b   1.000
_cell.length_c   1.000
_cell.angle_alpha   90.00
_cell.angle_beta   90.00
_cell.angle_gamma   90.00
#
_symmetry.space_group_name_H-M   'P 1'
#
loop_
_entity.id
_entity.type
_entity.pdbx_description
1 polymer ?
#
loop_
_entity_poly.entity_id
_entity_poly.type
_entity_poly.pdbx_seq_one_letter_code
_entity_poly.pdbx_strand_id
1 'polypeptide(L)'
;MPKIVDHAQRRDEIALVACRVVAEHGFDGASMVRIARAAGYTTGMLAHYFDTKQDIIIAALRLILRRIDERLTQPVAARARPDLLALLTEALPVDEHRRTECAFWTAFWGQVSTDKRLKRINSWVHREYLRVFERCLTQCWPECSQWSPAKREQVLRSLVTFINGLTASAVANERDWPAARQIEQLRLQVQLLHAWAKGSARASVTRQAAGA
;
A
#
# COMPACT_ATOMS: atom_id res chain seq x y z
N MET A 1 24.29 31.19 -7.49
CA MET A 1 24.32 30.32 -6.30
C MET A 1 24.13 28.88 -6.74
N PRO A 2 25.02 27.93 -6.39
CA PRO A 2 24.79 26.54 -6.71
C PRO A 2 23.53 26.09 -5.96
N LYS A 3 22.54 25.56 -6.69
CA LYS A 3 21.34 24.95 -6.15
C LYS A 3 21.80 23.76 -5.31
N ILE A 4 21.65 23.82 -3.98
CA ILE A 4 21.89 22.66 -3.13
C ILE A 4 20.95 21.58 -3.64
N VAL A 5 21.50 20.59 -4.32
CA VAL A 5 20.71 19.45 -4.81
C VAL A 5 20.30 18.66 -3.58
N ASP A 6 19.03 18.68 -3.25
CA ASP A 6 18.49 17.83 -2.19
C ASP A 6 18.66 16.36 -2.61
N HIS A 7 19.66 15.73 -2.02
CA HIS A 7 20.01 14.34 -2.32
C HIS A 7 18.84 13.38 -2.05
N ALA A 8 18.02 13.67 -1.03
CA ALA A 8 16.84 12.87 -0.70
C ALA A 8 15.76 13.03 -1.77
N GLN A 9 15.50 14.27 -2.21
CA GLN A 9 14.55 14.53 -3.29
C GLN A 9 14.95 13.81 -4.59
N ARG A 10 16.24 13.82 -4.94
CA ARG A 10 16.74 13.12 -6.14
C ARG A 10 16.57 11.61 -6.03
N ARG A 11 16.82 11.04 -4.86
CA ARG A 11 16.57 9.61 -4.63
C ARG A 11 15.09 9.26 -4.80
N ASP A 12 14.19 10.09 -4.34
CA ASP A 12 12.74 9.90 -4.52
C ASP A 12 12.33 10.01 -6.00
N GLU A 13 12.87 10.97 -6.76
CA GLU A 13 12.65 11.11 -8.19
C GLU A 13 13.10 9.85 -8.97
N ILE A 14 14.29 9.34 -8.66
CA ILE A 14 14.81 8.10 -9.27
C ILE A 14 13.94 6.90 -8.87
N ALA A 15 13.52 6.82 -7.62
CA ALA A 15 12.64 5.75 -7.14
C ALA A 15 11.28 5.73 -7.87
N LEU A 16 10.70 6.92 -8.15
CA LEU A 16 9.48 7.04 -8.97
C LEU A 16 9.68 6.57 -10.41
N VAL A 17 10.82 6.95 -11.01
CA VAL A 17 11.16 6.48 -12.36
C VAL A 17 11.29 4.96 -12.37
N ALA A 18 11.93 4.38 -11.35
CA ALA A 18 12.05 2.94 -11.22
C ALA A 18 10.67 2.25 -11.09
N CYS A 19 9.71 2.85 -10.38
CA CYS A 19 8.34 2.32 -10.32
C CYS A 19 7.74 2.22 -11.73
N ARG A 20 7.85 3.27 -12.55
CA ARG A 20 7.35 3.26 -13.93
C ARG A 20 8.05 2.21 -14.78
N VAL A 21 9.37 2.15 -14.72
CA VAL A 21 10.17 1.18 -15.49
C VAL A 21 9.79 -0.27 -15.13
N VAL A 22 9.55 -0.55 -13.84
CA VAL A 22 9.09 -1.88 -13.39
C VAL A 22 7.66 -2.15 -13.84
N ALA A 23 6.77 -1.17 -13.76
CA ALA A 23 5.39 -1.31 -14.20
C ALA A 23 5.29 -1.62 -15.71
N GLU A 24 6.14 -0.98 -16.53
CA GLU A 24 6.14 -1.14 -17.99
C GLU A 24 6.89 -2.38 -18.50
N HIS A 25 7.99 -2.74 -17.83
CA HIS A 25 8.93 -3.74 -18.35
C HIS A 25 9.12 -4.95 -17.43
N GLY A 26 8.37 -5.02 -16.34
CA GLY A 26 8.52 -6.03 -15.32
C GLY A 26 9.80 -5.86 -14.49
N PHE A 27 9.92 -6.69 -13.46
CA PHE A 27 11.04 -6.62 -12.51
C PHE A 27 12.37 -6.96 -13.18
N ASP A 28 12.41 -7.99 -14.04
CA ASP A 28 13.62 -8.43 -14.74
C ASP A 28 14.05 -7.44 -15.82
N GLY A 29 13.10 -6.80 -16.48
CA GLY A 29 13.35 -5.76 -17.48
C GLY A 29 13.87 -4.45 -16.90
N ALA A 30 13.71 -4.19 -15.61
CA ALA A 30 14.20 -2.99 -14.93
C ALA A 30 15.69 -3.14 -14.56
N SER A 31 16.59 -2.78 -15.48
CA SER A 31 18.04 -2.72 -15.22
C SER A 31 18.49 -1.32 -14.76
N MET A 32 19.68 -1.24 -14.10
CA MET A 32 20.31 0.04 -13.75
C MET A 32 20.44 0.98 -14.96
N VAL A 33 20.82 0.44 -16.12
CA VAL A 33 20.97 1.19 -17.37
C VAL A 33 19.61 1.76 -17.84
N ARG A 34 18.56 0.95 -17.78
CA ARG A 34 17.22 1.39 -18.19
C ARG A 34 16.64 2.43 -17.25
N ILE A 35 16.81 2.24 -15.94
CA ILE A 35 16.36 3.21 -14.93
C ILE A 35 17.13 4.53 -15.09
N ALA A 36 18.47 4.49 -15.25
CA ALA A 36 19.27 5.68 -15.48
C ALA A 36 18.79 6.45 -16.70
N ARG A 37 18.65 5.77 -17.86
CA ARG A 37 18.15 6.38 -19.09
C ARG A 37 16.78 7.02 -18.91
N ALA A 38 15.84 6.32 -18.27
CA ALA A 38 14.49 6.81 -18.01
C ALA A 38 14.47 8.01 -17.05
N ALA A 39 15.45 8.11 -16.14
CA ALA A 39 15.62 9.23 -15.21
C ALA A 39 16.38 10.42 -15.83
N GLY A 40 16.89 10.30 -17.06
CA GLY A 40 17.76 11.33 -17.67
C GLY A 40 19.17 11.35 -17.13
N TYR A 41 19.64 10.23 -16.55
CA TYR A 41 20.98 10.08 -16.00
C TYR A 41 21.84 9.10 -16.80
N THR A 42 23.17 9.27 -16.71
CA THR A 42 24.10 8.17 -17.04
C THR A 42 24.12 7.14 -15.91
N THR A 43 24.55 5.92 -16.22
CA THR A 43 24.71 4.89 -15.19
C THR A 43 25.68 5.30 -14.09
N GLY A 44 26.76 6.03 -14.46
CA GLY A 44 27.72 6.60 -13.50
C GLY A 44 27.08 7.63 -12.56
N MET A 45 26.23 8.53 -13.09
CA MET A 45 25.48 9.48 -12.24
C MET A 45 24.50 8.77 -11.32
N LEU A 46 23.84 7.72 -11.80
CA LEU A 46 22.92 6.94 -10.96
C LEU A 46 23.65 6.25 -9.81
N ALA A 47 24.89 5.78 -10.04
CA ALA A 47 25.73 5.15 -9.02
C ALA A 47 26.10 6.06 -7.84
N HIS A 48 26.05 7.39 -8.01
CA HIS A 48 26.20 8.33 -6.88
C HIS A 48 25.01 8.31 -5.91
N TYR A 49 23.85 7.80 -6.34
CA TYR A 49 22.64 7.73 -5.53
C TYR A 49 22.33 6.32 -5.04
N PHE A 50 22.66 5.30 -5.81
CA PHE A 50 22.30 3.91 -5.54
C PHE A 50 23.38 2.94 -6.04
N ASP A 51 23.88 2.11 -5.14
CA ASP A 51 24.93 1.13 -5.47
C ASP A 51 24.36 -0.04 -6.30
N THR A 52 23.13 -0.44 -6.02
CA THR A 52 22.50 -1.59 -6.67
C THR A 52 21.05 -1.31 -7.10
N LYS A 53 20.55 -2.11 -8.04
CA LYS A 53 19.11 -2.13 -8.41
C LYS A 53 18.23 -2.38 -7.18
N GLN A 54 18.66 -3.26 -6.26
CA GLN A 54 17.92 -3.57 -5.05
C GLN A 54 17.74 -2.34 -4.14
N ASP A 55 18.74 -1.46 -4.07
CA ASP A 55 18.66 -0.23 -3.27
C ASP A 55 17.62 0.73 -3.85
N ILE A 56 17.52 0.80 -5.18
CA ILE A 56 16.47 1.57 -5.85
C ILE A 56 15.09 0.97 -5.55
N ILE A 57 14.96 -0.36 -5.61
CA ILE A 57 13.69 -1.05 -5.30
C ILE A 57 13.27 -0.80 -3.84
N ILE A 58 14.21 -0.85 -2.90
CA ILE A 58 13.93 -0.53 -1.49
C ILE A 58 13.50 0.93 -1.33
N ALA A 59 14.13 1.85 -2.03
CA ALA A 59 13.75 3.26 -2.01
C ALA A 59 12.35 3.45 -2.60
N ALA A 60 12.02 2.77 -3.70
CA ALA A 60 10.69 2.79 -4.32
C ALA A 60 9.61 2.25 -3.36
N LEU A 61 9.86 1.12 -2.69
CA LEU A 61 8.94 0.56 -1.68
C LEU A 61 8.70 1.54 -0.52
N ARG A 62 9.76 2.17 -0.01
CA ARG A 62 9.66 3.18 1.05
C ARG A 62 8.86 4.40 0.61
N LEU A 63 9.09 4.86 -0.61
CA LEU A 63 8.37 6.00 -1.17
C LEU A 63 6.89 5.70 -1.34
N ILE A 64 6.53 4.53 -1.89
CA ILE A 64 5.13 4.11 -2.03
C ILE A 64 4.46 4.00 -0.66
N LEU A 65 5.11 3.37 0.34
CA LEU A 65 4.58 3.27 1.70
C LEU A 65 4.32 4.64 2.31
N ARG A 66 5.26 5.58 2.19
CA ARG A 66 5.09 6.95 2.68
C ARG A 66 3.90 7.64 2.00
N ARG A 67 3.76 7.52 0.69
CA ARG A 67 2.65 8.11 -0.06
C ARG A 67 1.30 7.50 0.31
N ILE A 68 1.24 6.18 0.50
CA ILE A 68 0.04 5.52 1.01
C ILE A 68 -0.29 6.05 2.40
N ASP A 69 0.69 6.12 3.30
CA ASP A 69 0.51 6.66 4.65
C ASP A 69 -0.03 8.10 4.62
N GLU A 70 0.59 8.98 3.84
CA GLU A 70 0.15 10.36 3.65
C GLU A 70 -1.30 10.44 3.16
N ARG A 71 -1.70 9.60 2.18
CA ARG A 71 -3.07 9.58 1.65
C ARG A 71 -4.09 9.02 2.65
N LEU A 72 -3.74 7.97 3.37
CA LEU A 72 -4.64 7.29 4.31
C LEU A 72 -4.74 7.97 5.67
N THR A 73 -3.79 8.85 6.01
CA THR A 73 -3.73 9.52 7.32
C THR A 73 -3.84 11.03 7.21
N GLN A 74 -4.35 11.56 6.09
CA GLN A 74 -4.56 13.00 5.94
C GLN A 74 -5.36 13.57 7.11
N PRO A 75 -4.97 14.75 7.64
CA PRO A 75 -5.72 15.39 8.72
C PRO A 75 -7.12 15.71 8.22
N VAL A 76 -8.10 15.00 8.75
CA VAL A 76 -9.50 15.35 8.55
C VAL A 76 -9.77 16.64 9.32
N ALA A 77 -10.41 17.61 8.68
CA ALA A 77 -10.89 18.82 9.35
C ALA A 77 -11.58 18.42 10.67
N ALA A 78 -11.22 19.04 11.77
CA ALA A 78 -11.43 18.64 13.16
C ALA A 78 -12.89 18.33 13.61
N ARG A 79 -13.85 18.27 12.72
CA ARG A 79 -15.29 18.08 12.99
C ARG A 79 -15.97 16.92 12.26
N ALA A 80 -15.35 16.28 11.29
CA ALA A 80 -15.97 15.17 10.56
C ALA A 80 -15.13 13.89 10.75
N ARG A 81 -15.78 12.77 11.09
CA ARG A 81 -15.11 11.46 11.06
C ARG A 81 -14.74 11.14 9.61
N PRO A 82 -13.50 10.72 9.34
CA PRO A 82 -13.12 10.32 8.00
C PRO A 82 -13.93 9.10 7.57
N ASP A 83 -14.31 9.06 6.31
CA ASP A 83 -14.94 7.89 5.71
C ASP A 83 -13.87 6.85 5.38
N LEU A 84 -13.95 5.69 6.02
CA LEU A 84 -13.01 4.59 5.80
C LEU A 84 -12.97 4.16 4.33
N LEU A 85 -14.12 4.12 3.64
CA LEU A 85 -14.17 3.77 2.22
C LEU A 85 -13.39 4.77 1.36
N ALA A 86 -13.58 6.07 1.61
CA ALA A 86 -12.89 7.13 0.88
C ALA A 86 -11.36 7.01 1.06
N LEU A 87 -10.90 6.84 2.30
CA LEU A 87 -9.47 6.68 2.58
C LEU A 87 -8.91 5.41 1.93
N LEU A 88 -9.57 4.27 2.09
CA LEU A 88 -9.08 3.01 1.52
C LEU A 88 -9.07 2.99 -0.02
N THR A 89 -9.91 3.79 -0.66
CA THR A 89 -9.89 3.99 -2.12
C THR A 89 -8.55 4.58 -2.59
N GLU A 90 -7.87 5.32 -1.72
CA GLU A 90 -6.53 5.87 -2.01
C GLU A 90 -5.43 4.80 -2.15
N ALA A 91 -5.67 3.58 -1.70
CA ALA A 91 -4.77 2.44 -1.87
C ALA A 91 -5.05 1.62 -3.13
N LEU A 92 -6.09 1.95 -3.91
CA LEU A 92 -6.50 1.20 -5.10
C LEU A 92 -5.96 1.85 -6.40
N PRO A 93 -5.77 1.07 -7.48
CA PRO A 93 -5.33 1.55 -8.80
C PRO A 93 -6.46 2.23 -9.59
N VAL A 94 -7.08 3.28 -9.03
CA VAL A 94 -8.24 3.95 -9.61
C VAL A 94 -7.87 5.12 -10.55
N ASP A 95 -6.62 5.52 -10.57
CA ASP A 95 -6.03 6.47 -11.54
C ASP A 95 -4.66 5.98 -12.02
N GLU A 96 -4.11 6.66 -13.02
CA GLU A 96 -2.85 6.29 -13.66
C GLU A 96 -1.66 6.28 -12.69
N HIS A 97 -1.60 7.27 -11.79
CA HIS A 97 -0.52 7.37 -10.83
C HIS A 97 -0.53 6.20 -9.82
N ARG A 98 -1.69 5.95 -9.21
CA ARG A 98 -1.88 4.83 -8.27
C ARG A 98 -1.75 3.48 -8.98
N ARG A 99 -2.16 3.39 -10.24
CA ARG A 99 -1.97 2.19 -11.06
C ARG A 99 -0.50 1.84 -11.23
N THR A 100 0.35 2.83 -11.50
CA THR A 100 1.81 2.63 -11.59
C THR A 100 2.39 2.10 -10.27
N GLU A 101 2.00 2.69 -9.13
CA GLU A 101 2.43 2.22 -7.80
C GLU A 101 1.96 0.79 -7.54
N CYS A 102 0.70 0.47 -7.86
CA CYS A 102 0.12 -0.86 -7.69
C CYS A 102 0.74 -1.90 -8.63
N ALA A 103 1.03 -1.55 -9.87
CA ALA A 103 1.72 -2.44 -10.82
C ALA A 103 3.14 -2.77 -10.35
N PHE A 104 3.89 -1.76 -9.87
CA PHE A 104 5.20 -1.99 -9.24
C PHE A 104 5.09 -2.96 -8.05
N TRP A 105 4.10 -2.76 -7.19
CA TRP A 105 3.85 -3.60 -6.02
C TRP A 105 3.54 -5.05 -6.38
N THR A 106 2.67 -5.24 -7.38
CA THR A 106 2.32 -6.57 -7.88
C THR A 106 3.52 -7.28 -8.50
N ALA A 107 4.33 -6.56 -9.29
CA ALA A 107 5.56 -7.09 -9.86
C ALA A 107 6.59 -7.47 -8.78
N PHE A 108 6.72 -6.67 -7.71
CA PHE A 108 7.58 -6.98 -6.57
C PHE A 108 7.15 -8.28 -5.88
N TRP A 109 5.86 -8.50 -5.64
CA TRP A 109 5.37 -9.75 -5.03
C TRP A 109 5.69 -10.99 -5.86
N GLY A 110 5.62 -10.90 -7.18
CA GLY A 110 6.02 -11.99 -8.06
C GLY A 110 7.45 -12.46 -7.80
N GLN A 111 8.37 -11.54 -7.48
CA GLN A 111 9.78 -11.84 -7.21
C GLN A 111 10.03 -12.31 -5.77
N VAL A 112 9.19 -11.93 -4.82
CA VAL A 112 9.36 -12.29 -3.38
C VAL A 112 9.35 -13.80 -3.18
N SER A 113 8.60 -14.56 -3.98
CA SER A 113 8.49 -16.00 -3.83
C SER A 113 9.81 -16.74 -4.09
N THR A 114 10.66 -16.21 -4.96
CA THR A 114 11.90 -16.85 -5.45
C THR A 114 13.17 -16.29 -4.81
N ASP A 115 13.17 -15.07 -4.26
CA ASP A 115 14.35 -14.40 -3.72
C ASP A 115 14.28 -14.27 -2.19
N LYS A 116 15.23 -14.92 -1.48
CA LYS A 116 15.32 -14.90 -0.01
C LYS A 116 15.58 -13.47 0.56
N ARG A 117 16.31 -12.64 -0.18
CA ARG A 117 16.58 -11.24 0.24
C ARG A 117 15.31 -10.41 0.14
N LEU A 118 14.57 -10.56 -0.97
CA LEU A 118 13.29 -9.88 -1.16
C LEU A 118 12.23 -10.35 -0.15
N LYS A 119 12.24 -11.62 0.28
CA LYS A 119 11.38 -12.11 1.38
C LYS A 119 11.59 -11.35 2.68
N ARG A 120 12.85 -11.06 3.06
CA ARG A 120 13.16 -10.28 4.27
C ARG A 120 12.68 -8.84 4.14
N ILE A 121 12.89 -8.22 2.98
CA ILE A 121 12.40 -6.88 2.67
C ILE A 121 10.87 -6.85 2.74
N ASN A 122 10.21 -7.81 2.12
CA ASN A 122 8.75 -7.92 2.13
C ASN A 122 8.18 -8.05 3.54
N SER A 123 8.83 -8.82 4.43
CA SER A 123 8.39 -8.96 5.83
C SER A 123 8.42 -7.62 6.59
N TRP A 124 9.42 -6.78 6.33
CA TRP A 124 9.46 -5.42 6.88
C TRP A 124 8.38 -4.54 6.26
N VAL A 125 8.31 -4.50 4.94
CA VAL A 125 7.33 -3.72 4.17
C VAL A 125 5.90 -4.07 4.58
N HIS A 126 5.58 -5.37 4.71
CA HIS A 126 4.26 -5.83 5.12
C HIS A 126 3.88 -5.36 6.54
N ARG A 127 4.83 -5.36 7.49
CA ARG A 127 4.56 -4.81 8.82
C ARG A 127 4.26 -3.31 8.80
N GLU A 128 5.02 -2.53 8.02
CA GLU A 128 4.77 -1.08 7.88
C GLU A 128 3.40 -0.84 7.21
N TYR A 129 3.09 -1.61 6.18
CA TYR A 129 1.80 -1.54 5.49
C TYR A 129 0.63 -1.81 6.45
N LEU A 130 0.70 -2.88 7.25
CA LEU A 130 -0.30 -3.15 8.27
C LEU A 130 -0.46 -2.00 9.28
N ARG A 131 0.64 -1.38 9.72
CA ARG A 131 0.59 -0.22 10.63
C ARG A 131 -0.14 0.99 10.02
N VAL A 132 0.08 1.25 8.73
CA VAL A 132 -0.62 2.33 8.02
C VAL A 132 -2.13 2.07 8.03
N PHE A 133 -2.55 0.86 7.67
CA PHE A 133 -3.97 0.49 7.66
C PHE A 133 -4.59 0.43 9.06
N GLU A 134 -3.84 0.04 10.09
CA GLU A 134 -4.29 0.07 11.47
C GLU A 134 -4.57 1.50 11.93
N ARG A 135 -3.70 2.47 11.60
CA ARG A 135 -3.95 3.89 11.88
C ARG A 135 -5.20 4.38 11.17
N CYS A 136 -5.36 4.07 9.89
CA CYS A 136 -6.54 4.42 9.11
C CYS A 136 -7.82 3.84 9.75
N LEU A 137 -7.81 2.55 10.10
CA LEU A 137 -8.93 1.87 10.75
C LEU A 137 -9.30 2.53 12.09
N THR A 138 -8.30 2.82 12.92
CA THR A 138 -8.51 3.42 14.25
C THR A 138 -9.07 4.84 14.15
N GLN A 139 -8.65 5.59 13.15
CA GLN A 139 -9.14 6.94 12.88
C GLN A 139 -10.61 6.93 12.44
N CYS A 140 -11.01 5.97 11.59
CA CYS A 140 -12.36 5.88 11.04
C CYS A 140 -13.35 5.15 11.94
N TRP A 141 -12.88 4.10 12.63
CA TRP A 141 -13.66 3.27 13.55
C TRP A 141 -13.06 3.30 14.96
N PRO A 142 -13.22 4.39 15.74
CA PRO A 142 -12.63 4.52 17.08
C PRO A 142 -13.04 3.40 18.04
N GLU A 143 -14.22 2.81 17.83
CA GLU A 143 -14.70 1.64 18.58
C GLU A 143 -13.79 0.42 18.47
N CYS A 144 -12.91 0.38 17.48
CA CYS A 144 -11.93 -0.71 17.34
C CYS A 144 -10.92 -0.75 18.50
N SER A 145 -10.75 0.35 19.24
CA SER A 145 -9.93 0.40 20.46
C SER A 145 -10.46 -0.53 21.55
N GLN A 146 -11.78 -0.80 21.57
CA GLN A 146 -12.46 -1.66 22.53
C GLN A 146 -12.49 -3.14 22.07
N TRP A 147 -12.03 -3.43 20.86
CA TRP A 147 -11.99 -4.81 20.37
C TRP A 147 -10.84 -5.59 21.00
N SER A 148 -11.02 -6.92 21.13
CA SER A 148 -9.89 -7.76 21.49
C SER A 148 -8.77 -7.66 20.43
N PRO A 149 -7.50 -7.87 20.84
CA PRO A 149 -6.38 -7.86 19.88
C PRO A 149 -6.60 -8.81 18.70
N ALA A 150 -7.09 -10.02 18.97
CA ALA A 150 -7.37 -11.02 17.93
C ALA A 150 -8.43 -10.54 16.93
N LYS A 151 -9.51 -9.91 17.41
CA LYS A 151 -10.56 -9.36 16.53
C LYS A 151 -10.05 -8.22 15.67
N ARG A 152 -9.28 -7.30 16.24
CA ARG A 152 -8.67 -6.18 15.51
C ARG A 152 -7.75 -6.69 14.42
N GLU A 153 -6.88 -7.64 14.76
CA GLU A 153 -5.99 -8.28 13.82
C GLU A 153 -6.75 -8.98 12.68
N GLN A 154 -7.83 -9.68 12.99
CA GLN A 154 -8.65 -10.36 11.98
C GLN A 154 -9.28 -9.38 10.99
N VAL A 155 -9.88 -8.28 11.47
CA VAL A 155 -10.44 -7.23 10.62
C VAL A 155 -9.35 -6.62 9.73
N LEU A 156 -8.23 -6.25 10.34
CA LEU A 156 -7.12 -5.63 9.63
C LEU A 156 -6.55 -6.53 8.52
N ARG A 157 -6.28 -7.80 8.85
CA ARG A 157 -5.77 -8.78 7.87
C ARG A 157 -6.78 -9.04 6.76
N SER A 158 -8.06 -9.20 7.08
CA SER A 158 -9.11 -9.40 6.07
C SER A 158 -9.18 -8.21 5.12
N LEU A 159 -9.14 -6.99 5.64
CA LEU A 159 -9.16 -5.76 4.85
C LEU A 159 -7.96 -5.66 3.92
N VAL A 160 -6.76 -5.83 4.46
CA VAL A 160 -5.50 -5.74 3.69
C VAL A 160 -5.43 -6.84 2.64
N THR A 161 -5.82 -8.09 2.97
CA THR A 161 -5.85 -9.20 2.01
C THR A 161 -6.82 -8.92 0.87
N PHE A 162 -8.00 -8.37 1.19
CA PHE A 162 -8.98 -7.99 0.16
C PHE A 162 -8.44 -6.91 -0.78
N ILE A 163 -7.86 -5.82 -0.23
CA ILE A 163 -7.27 -4.72 -1.01
C ILE A 163 -6.14 -5.25 -1.90
N ASN A 164 -5.28 -6.11 -1.38
CA ASN A 164 -4.21 -6.70 -2.16
C ASN A 164 -4.72 -7.57 -3.32
N GLY A 165 -5.75 -8.40 -3.07
CA GLY A 165 -6.40 -9.21 -4.10
C GLY A 165 -7.10 -8.36 -5.16
N LEU A 166 -7.81 -7.33 -4.73
CA LEU A 166 -8.48 -6.38 -5.62
C LEU A 166 -7.47 -5.62 -6.48
N THR A 167 -6.38 -5.14 -5.87
CA THR A 167 -5.28 -4.47 -6.56
C THR A 167 -4.66 -5.38 -7.63
N ALA A 168 -4.33 -6.62 -7.28
CA ALA A 168 -3.76 -7.57 -8.22
C ALA A 168 -4.72 -7.87 -9.39
N SER A 169 -6.01 -8.04 -9.11
CA SER A 169 -7.05 -8.26 -10.13
C SER A 169 -7.19 -7.05 -11.06
N ALA A 170 -7.19 -5.83 -10.50
CA ALA A 170 -7.36 -4.61 -11.28
C ALA A 170 -6.13 -4.26 -12.12
N VAL A 171 -4.92 -4.58 -11.66
CA VAL A 171 -3.68 -4.43 -12.43
C VAL A 171 -3.62 -5.47 -13.56
N ALA A 172 -4.03 -6.72 -13.29
CA ALA A 172 -3.99 -7.80 -14.28
C ALA A 172 -5.06 -7.64 -15.37
N ASN A 173 -6.23 -7.08 -15.05
CA ASN A 173 -7.35 -6.97 -15.98
C ASN A 173 -8.10 -5.64 -15.83
N GLU A 174 -7.52 -4.59 -16.37
CA GLU A 174 -8.01 -3.21 -16.25
C GLU A 174 -9.44 -3.02 -16.80
N ARG A 175 -9.76 -3.70 -17.91
CA ARG A 175 -11.08 -3.58 -18.55
C ARG A 175 -12.21 -4.12 -17.67
N ASP A 176 -11.96 -5.21 -16.96
CA ASP A 176 -12.95 -5.82 -16.06
C ASP A 176 -13.02 -5.11 -14.71
N TRP A 177 -11.98 -4.36 -14.35
CA TRP A 177 -11.87 -3.66 -13.07
C TRP A 177 -11.75 -2.13 -13.21
N PRO A 178 -12.74 -1.45 -13.82
CA PRO A 178 -12.78 0.02 -13.82
C PRO A 178 -12.87 0.56 -12.38
N ALA A 179 -12.46 1.79 -12.15
CA ALA A 179 -12.44 2.43 -10.83
C ALA A 179 -13.78 2.29 -10.07
N ALA A 180 -14.92 2.47 -10.75
CA ALA A 180 -16.24 2.34 -10.14
C ALA A 180 -16.47 0.94 -9.55
N ARG A 181 -16.11 -0.13 -10.28
CA ARG A 181 -16.25 -1.52 -9.81
C ARG A 181 -15.32 -1.81 -8.62
N GLN A 182 -14.09 -1.30 -8.66
CA GLN A 182 -13.16 -1.44 -7.54
C GLN A 182 -13.74 -0.82 -6.26
N ILE A 183 -14.26 0.40 -6.35
CA ILE A 183 -14.85 1.14 -5.21
C ILE A 183 -16.10 0.41 -4.70
N GLU A 184 -16.94 -0.12 -5.58
CA GLU A 184 -18.14 -0.89 -5.20
C GLU A 184 -17.78 -2.16 -4.43
N GLN A 185 -16.81 -2.94 -4.90
CA GLN A 185 -16.35 -4.13 -4.22
C GLN A 185 -15.70 -3.82 -2.88
N LEU A 186 -14.89 -2.75 -2.80
CA LEU A 186 -14.32 -2.29 -1.53
C LEU A 186 -15.43 -1.87 -0.56
N ARG A 187 -16.45 -1.16 -1.02
CA ARG A 187 -17.63 -0.75 -0.21
C ARG A 187 -18.31 -1.95 0.40
N LEU A 188 -18.61 -2.97 -0.40
CA LEU A 188 -19.22 -4.21 0.08
C LEU A 188 -18.36 -4.87 1.16
N GLN A 189 -17.07 -4.98 0.94
CA GLN A 189 -16.15 -5.58 1.90
C GLN A 189 -16.11 -4.79 3.23
N VAL A 190 -16.03 -3.46 3.17
CA VAL A 190 -16.04 -2.59 4.37
C VAL A 190 -17.35 -2.76 5.15
N GLN A 191 -18.50 -2.82 4.45
CA GLN A 191 -19.81 -3.03 5.10
C GLN A 191 -19.89 -4.40 5.78
N LEU A 192 -19.45 -5.46 5.11
CA LEU A 192 -19.44 -6.83 5.67
C LEU A 192 -18.55 -6.93 6.90
N LEU A 193 -17.34 -6.37 6.86
CA LEU A 193 -16.43 -6.36 7.99
C LEU A 193 -16.97 -5.54 9.16
N HIS A 194 -17.60 -4.41 8.90
CA HIS A 194 -18.21 -3.57 9.94
C HIS A 194 -19.39 -4.29 10.61
N ALA A 195 -20.27 -4.90 9.82
CA ALA A 195 -21.41 -5.68 10.33
C ALA A 195 -20.92 -6.86 11.19
N TRP A 196 -19.96 -7.63 10.69
CA TRP A 196 -19.33 -8.73 11.44
C TRP A 196 -18.70 -8.24 12.75
N ALA A 197 -17.97 -7.15 12.70
CA ALA A 197 -17.32 -6.58 13.87
C ALA A 197 -18.34 -6.13 14.94
N LYS A 198 -19.48 -5.59 14.55
CA LYS A 198 -20.56 -5.21 15.46
C LYS A 198 -21.32 -6.44 16.01
N GLY A 199 -21.58 -7.44 15.17
CA GLY A 199 -22.31 -8.66 15.56
C GLY A 199 -21.54 -9.52 16.57
N SER A 200 -20.23 -9.66 16.40
CA SER A 200 -19.39 -10.42 17.34
C SER A 200 -19.25 -9.75 18.71
N ALA A 201 -19.44 -8.42 18.81
CA ALA A 201 -19.49 -7.72 20.10
C ALA A 201 -20.77 -8.08 20.90
N ARG A 202 -21.92 -8.23 20.23
CA ARG A 202 -23.18 -8.64 20.89
C ARG A 202 -23.12 -10.07 21.40
N ALA A 203 -22.54 -10.99 20.64
CA ALA A 203 -22.44 -12.40 21.04
C ALA A 203 -21.51 -12.61 22.27
N SER A 204 -20.47 -11.80 22.47
CA SER A 204 -19.61 -11.86 23.65
C SER A 204 -20.30 -11.35 24.92
N VAL A 205 -21.09 -10.27 24.81
CA VAL A 205 -21.86 -9.71 25.94
C VAL A 205 -22.96 -10.69 26.39
N THR A 206 -23.64 -11.34 25.46
CA THR A 206 -24.69 -12.32 25.76
C THR A 206 -24.11 -13.57 26.46
N ARG A 207 -22.91 -14.03 26.10
CA ARG A 207 -22.26 -15.17 26.79
C ARG A 207 -21.78 -14.82 28.20
N GLN A 208 -21.32 -13.59 28.46
CA GLN A 208 -20.96 -13.15 29.80
C GLN A 208 -22.18 -12.99 30.72
N ALA A 209 -23.32 -12.54 30.16
CA ALA A 209 -24.57 -12.41 30.93
C ALA A 209 -25.27 -13.75 31.17
N ALA A 210 -25.01 -14.78 30.37
CA ALA A 210 -25.60 -16.11 30.53
C ALA A 210 -24.74 -17.07 31.41
N GLY A 211 -23.54 -16.66 31.78
CA GLY A 211 -22.59 -17.42 32.60
C GLY A 211 -22.39 -16.85 34.05
N ALA A 212 -23.18 -15.83 34.42
CA ALA A 212 -23.28 -15.26 35.78
C ALA A 212 -24.62 -15.62 36.39
#